data_3bff64d350904f487d286d7aba976147
#
_entry.id   3bff64d350904f487d286d7aba976147
#
_cell.length_a   1.000
_cell.length_b   1.000
_cell.length_c   1.000
_cell.angle_alpha   90.00
_cell.angle_beta   90.00
_cell.angle_gamma   90.00
#
_symmetry.space_group_name_H-M   'P 1'
#
loop_
_entity.id
_entity.type
_entity.pdbx_description
1 polymer ?
#
loop_
_entity_poly.entity_id
_entity_poly.type
_entity_poly.pdbx_seq_one_letter_code
_entity_poly.pdbx_strand_id
1 'polypeptide(L)'
;MSRSFAVVTDSTADLPDEWRERYGIEIVPLKVLFGKETFRDRVDMTSNEFFTRLAASTSLPTTSAPSPGEFAEVYRRLAQDHDGCISIHIGTRLSATAEAARVGAQAVEGFKVNVIDSQTVSMPMAFLCRVAAQCNSLDEATAAVEQRVKKCRVLALLDTLRYLEMGGRLSRAQAMIGTMLDLKPLLLVSENAEIKPVDRVRTRSRAIPRMVEFFRSEMPVETVAVMHAQAKDEAEQIAGELRRELPDLEIPIGQIGCVLGTHTGPKALGLVYLKK
;
A
#
# COMPACT_ATOMS: atom_id res chain seq x y z
N MET A 1 25.84 9.62 8.32
CA MET A 1 25.70 9.06 9.69
C MET A 1 24.59 8.06 9.65
N SER A 2 24.78 6.85 10.20
CA SER A 2 23.71 5.87 10.36
C SER A 2 22.69 6.43 11.38
N ARG A 3 21.41 6.31 11.08
CA ARG A 3 20.35 6.67 12.04
C ARG A 3 20.43 5.73 13.26
N SER A 4 20.14 6.25 14.45
CA SER A 4 20.03 5.43 15.67
C SER A 4 18.78 4.54 15.70
N PHE A 5 17.86 4.71 14.76
CA PHE A 5 16.63 3.92 14.65
C PHE A 5 16.42 3.37 13.25
N ALA A 6 15.75 2.21 13.17
CA ALA A 6 15.36 1.59 11.92
C ALA A 6 13.95 2.02 11.46
N VAL A 7 13.68 1.94 10.16
CA VAL A 7 12.33 2.08 9.58
C VAL A 7 11.90 0.72 9.04
N VAL A 8 10.75 0.25 9.49
CA VAL A 8 10.16 -1.03 9.11
C VAL A 8 8.79 -0.80 8.48
N THR A 9 8.47 -1.56 7.46
CA THR A 9 7.14 -1.60 6.85
C THR A 9 6.79 -3.03 6.44
N ASP A 10 5.65 -3.21 5.79
CA ASP A 10 5.27 -4.48 5.18
C ASP A 10 5.17 -4.39 3.67
N SER A 11 5.07 -5.53 3.00
CA SER A 11 5.12 -5.59 1.52
C SER A 11 3.97 -4.87 0.82
N THR A 12 2.86 -4.59 1.54
CA THR A 12 1.73 -3.83 0.97
C THR A 12 2.01 -2.33 0.81
N ALA A 13 3.19 -1.86 1.23
CA ALA A 13 3.64 -0.50 0.97
C ALA A 13 3.95 -0.25 -0.51
N ASP A 14 4.09 -1.29 -1.33
CA ASP A 14 4.55 -1.21 -2.72
C ASP A 14 5.81 -0.32 -2.87
N LEU A 15 6.68 -0.40 -1.85
CA LEU A 15 7.89 0.42 -1.75
C LEU A 15 8.83 0.14 -2.94
N PRO A 16 9.27 1.16 -3.70
CA PRO A 16 10.28 0.98 -4.73
C PRO A 16 11.60 0.47 -4.15
N ASP A 17 12.28 -0.45 -4.86
CA ASP A 17 13.55 -1.03 -4.41
C ASP A 17 14.64 0.03 -4.23
N GLU A 18 14.67 1.04 -5.13
CA GLU A 18 15.55 2.20 -4.99
C GLU A 18 15.36 2.96 -3.67
N TRP A 19 14.10 3.14 -3.22
CA TRP A 19 13.83 3.80 -1.94
C TRP A 19 14.17 2.89 -0.77
N ARG A 20 13.90 1.58 -0.90
CA ARG A 20 14.28 0.58 0.10
C ARG A 20 15.79 0.65 0.40
N GLU A 21 16.61 0.61 -0.65
CA GLU A 21 18.07 0.67 -0.55
C GLU A 21 18.55 2.03 -0.05
N ARG A 22 18.08 3.11 -0.68
CA ARG A 22 18.50 4.49 -0.34
C ARG A 22 18.21 4.87 1.10
N TYR A 23 17.07 4.46 1.63
CA TYR A 23 16.61 4.83 2.96
C TYR A 23 16.80 3.72 4.01
N GLY A 24 17.33 2.56 3.63
CA GLY A 24 17.53 1.44 4.53
C GLY A 24 16.21 1.02 5.21
N ILE A 25 15.16 0.82 4.43
CA ILE A 25 13.83 0.44 4.94
C ILE A 25 13.72 -1.07 4.94
N GLU A 26 13.39 -1.65 6.07
CA GLU A 26 13.14 -3.09 6.23
C GLU A 26 11.70 -3.43 5.86
N ILE A 27 11.50 -4.51 5.09
CA ILE A 27 10.18 -4.97 4.66
C ILE A 27 9.88 -6.34 5.25
N VAL A 28 8.77 -6.45 5.99
CA VAL A 28 8.23 -7.74 6.45
C VAL A 28 7.19 -8.22 5.45
N PRO A 29 7.45 -9.32 4.71
CA PRO A 29 6.57 -9.73 3.63
C PRO A 29 5.29 -10.38 4.14
N LEU A 30 4.14 -9.96 3.61
CA LEU A 30 2.90 -10.72 3.68
C LEU A 30 2.99 -11.94 2.76
N LYS A 31 2.01 -12.81 2.83
CA LYS A 31 1.96 -14.06 2.06
C LYS A 31 0.76 -14.10 1.14
N VAL A 32 0.94 -14.68 -0.03
CA VAL A 32 -0.12 -15.05 -0.99
C VAL A 32 -0.19 -16.57 -1.05
N LEU A 33 -1.40 -17.11 -1.00
CA LEU A 33 -1.66 -18.54 -0.99
C LEU A 33 -2.44 -18.93 -2.25
N PHE A 34 -1.86 -19.81 -3.07
CA PHE A 34 -2.54 -20.49 -4.17
C PHE A 34 -2.82 -21.95 -3.76
N GLY A 35 -4.03 -22.20 -3.25
CA GLY A 35 -4.37 -23.51 -2.69
C GLY A 35 -3.49 -23.86 -1.49
N LYS A 36 -2.59 -24.85 -1.64
CA LYS A 36 -1.65 -25.28 -0.58
C LYS A 36 -0.28 -24.61 -0.66
N GLU A 37 0.01 -23.91 -1.73
CA GLU A 37 1.30 -23.23 -1.92
C GLU A 37 1.26 -21.83 -1.31
N THR A 38 2.31 -21.46 -0.61
CA THR A 38 2.44 -20.17 0.07
C THR A 38 3.68 -19.45 -0.46
N PHE A 39 3.53 -18.18 -0.82
CA PHE A 39 4.58 -17.34 -1.37
C PHE A 39 4.67 -16.05 -0.57
N ARG A 40 5.88 -15.67 -0.17
CA ARG A 40 6.15 -14.36 0.42
C ARG A 40 6.13 -13.31 -0.68
N ASP A 41 5.29 -12.30 -0.50
CA ASP A 41 5.11 -11.20 -1.46
C ASP A 41 6.45 -10.49 -1.74
N ARG A 42 6.80 -10.33 -3.01
CA ARG A 42 8.04 -9.70 -3.51
C ARG A 42 9.35 -10.42 -3.12
N VAL A 43 9.27 -11.59 -2.46
CA VAL A 43 10.43 -12.41 -2.11
C VAL A 43 10.43 -13.70 -2.90
N ASP A 44 9.34 -14.47 -2.83
CA ASP A 44 9.21 -15.77 -3.50
C ASP A 44 8.46 -15.66 -4.83
N MET A 45 7.79 -14.53 -5.08
CA MET A 45 6.99 -14.25 -6.26
C MET A 45 7.00 -12.77 -6.61
N THR A 46 7.32 -12.45 -7.86
CA THR A 46 7.19 -11.09 -8.40
C THR A 46 5.75 -10.77 -8.79
N SER A 47 5.42 -9.48 -8.91
CA SER A 47 4.09 -9.05 -9.38
C SER A 47 3.73 -9.62 -10.75
N ASN A 48 4.68 -9.72 -11.68
CA ASN A 48 4.43 -10.26 -13.03
C ASN A 48 4.11 -11.76 -12.99
N GLU A 49 4.88 -12.54 -12.23
CA GLU A 49 4.60 -13.97 -12.00
C GLU A 49 3.25 -14.19 -11.36
N PHE A 50 2.92 -13.36 -10.35
CA PHE A 50 1.62 -13.40 -9.69
C PHE A 50 0.47 -13.21 -10.67
N PHE A 51 0.48 -12.15 -11.47
CA PHE A 51 -0.62 -11.88 -12.41
C PHE A 51 -0.71 -12.93 -13.53
N THR A 52 0.42 -13.47 -13.97
CA THR A 52 0.46 -14.60 -14.93
C THR A 52 -0.23 -15.83 -14.32
N ARG A 53 0.12 -16.16 -13.07
CA ARG A 53 -0.49 -17.28 -12.35
C ARG A 53 -1.96 -17.04 -12.02
N LEU A 54 -2.33 -15.82 -11.61
CA LEU A 54 -3.72 -15.45 -11.36
C LEU A 54 -4.60 -15.64 -12.59
N ALA A 55 -4.12 -15.28 -13.78
CA ALA A 55 -4.83 -15.45 -15.04
C ALA A 55 -5.04 -16.93 -15.42
N ALA A 56 -4.11 -17.80 -15.05
CA ALA A 56 -4.18 -19.25 -15.29
C ALA A 56 -4.91 -20.02 -14.21
N SER A 57 -5.22 -19.39 -13.07
CA SER A 57 -5.80 -20.07 -11.91
C SER A 57 -7.32 -20.22 -12.01
N THR A 58 -7.83 -21.39 -11.65
CA THR A 58 -9.27 -21.66 -11.57
C THR A 58 -9.89 -21.19 -10.25
N SER A 59 -9.05 -20.95 -9.23
CA SER A 59 -9.46 -20.43 -7.93
C SER A 59 -8.69 -19.17 -7.58
N LEU A 60 -9.33 -18.23 -6.91
CA LEU A 60 -8.64 -17.02 -6.48
C LEU A 60 -7.68 -17.31 -5.31
N PRO A 61 -6.50 -16.69 -5.29
CA PRO A 61 -5.59 -16.77 -4.16
C PRO A 61 -6.18 -16.06 -2.94
N THR A 62 -5.63 -16.38 -1.77
CA THR A 62 -5.88 -15.67 -0.52
C THR A 62 -4.60 -15.03 0.01
N THR A 63 -4.72 -14.16 1.01
CA THR A 63 -3.58 -13.49 1.63
C THR A 63 -3.54 -13.72 3.13
N SER A 64 -2.35 -13.68 3.70
CA SER A 64 -2.12 -13.82 5.13
C SER A 64 -1.12 -12.76 5.60
N ALA A 65 -1.42 -12.16 6.75
CA ALA A 65 -0.48 -11.28 7.46
C ALA A 65 0.73 -12.08 7.95
N PRO A 66 1.88 -11.42 8.18
CA PRO A 66 2.99 -12.03 8.90
C PRO A 66 2.57 -12.39 10.33
N SER A 67 3.17 -13.42 10.89
CA SER A 67 2.97 -13.79 12.29
C SER A 67 3.71 -12.84 13.24
N PRO A 68 3.29 -12.74 14.52
CA PRO A 68 4.07 -12.01 15.53
C PRO A 68 5.51 -12.50 15.66
N GLY A 69 5.77 -13.79 15.47
CA GLY A 69 7.12 -14.36 15.51
C GLY A 69 8.03 -13.83 14.42
N GLU A 70 7.52 -13.68 13.18
CA GLU A 70 8.28 -13.10 12.07
C GLU A 70 8.65 -11.63 12.35
N PHE A 71 7.75 -10.86 12.96
CA PHE A 71 8.09 -9.50 13.41
C PHE A 71 9.12 -9.48 14.51
N ALA A 72 8.97 -10.35 15.51
CA ALA A 72 9.94 -10.46 16.62
C ALA A 72 11.35 -10.82 16.13
N GLU A 73 11.48 -11.68 15.11
CA GLU A 73 12.76 -12.01 14.49
C GLU A 73 13.41 -10.77 13.84
N VAL A 74 12.63 -10.01 13.07
CA VAL A 74 13.10 -8.76 12.45
C VAL A 74 13.53 -7.75 13.51
N TYR A 75 12.73 -7.53 14.55
CA TYR A 75 13.06 -6.58 15.61
C TYR A 75 14.29 -6.99 16.42
N ARG A 76 14.47 -8.28 16.75
CA ARG A 76 15.70 -8.76 17.42
C ARG A 76 16.95 -8.54 16.58
N ARG A 77 16.85 -8.73 15.26
CA ARG A 77 17.96 -8.45 14.34
C ARG A 77 18.30 -6.97 14.32
N LEU A 78 17.29 -6.09 14.22
CA LEU A 78 17.47 -4.64 14.19
C LEU A 78 18.02 -4.09 15.52
N ALA A 79 17.69 -4.73 16.64
CA ALA A 79 18.19 -4.35 17.97
C ALA A 79 19.71 -4.54 18.14
N GLN A 80 20.39 -5.22 17.22
CA GLN A 80 21.84 -5.36 17.25
C GLN A 80 22.56 -4.08 16.80
N ASP A 81 21.92 -3.27 15.95
CA ASP A 81 22.54 -2.11 15.30
C ASP A 81 21.81 -0.79 15.56
N HIS A 82 20.62 -0.84 16.22
CA HIS A 82 19.75 0.32 16.43
C HIS A 82 19.19 0.37 17.85
N ASP A 83 18.91 1.58 18.35
CA ASP A 83 18.30 1.81 19.66
C ASP A 83 16.76 1.58 19.66
N GLY A 84 16.14 1.55 18.48
CA GLY A 84 14.71 1.33 18.31
C GLY A 84 14.29 1.33 16.84
N CYS A 85 13.00 1.21 16.57
CA CYS A 85 12.46 1.35 15.22
C CYS A 85 11.06 1.98 15.19
N ILE A 86 10.74 2.60 14.06
CA ILE A 86 9.36 2.92 13.68
C ILE A 86 8.89 1.86 12.67
N SER A 87 7.75 1.23 12.93
CA SER A 87 7.20 0.11 12.16
C SER A 87 5.82 0.50 11.64
N ILE A 88 5.73 0.82 10.33
CA ILE A 88 4.58 1.45 9.68
C ILE A 88 3.87 0.40 8.82
N HIS A 89 2.62 0.07 9.15
CA HIS A 89 1.91 -1.05 8.55
C HIS A 89 0.57 -0.66 7.94
N ILE A 90 0.09 -1.52 7.02
CA ILE A 90 -1.23 -1.44 6.41
C ILE A 90 -2.33 -1.20 7.45
N GLY A 91 -3.32 -0.40 7.07
CA GLY A 91 -4.45 -0.04 7.92
C GLY A 91 -5.14 -1.24 8.56
N THR A 92 -5.40 -1.18 9.87
CA THR A 92 -5.98 -2.26 10.68
C THR A 92 -7.36 -2.73 10.22
N ARG A 93 -8.09 -1.88 9.49
CA ARG A 93 -9.36 -2.28 8.85
C ARG A 93 -9.18 -3.22 7.66
N LEU A 94 -8.00 -3.26 7.06
CA LEU A 94 -7.69 -4.05 5.87
C LEU A 94 -6.94 -5.33 6.23
N SER A 95 -6.11 -5.29 7.29
CA SER A 95 -5.25 -6.41 7.69
C SER A 95 -4.92 -6.38 9.18
N ALA A 96 -4.68 -7.56 9.76
CA ALA A 96 -4.18 -7.70 11.14
C ALA A 96 -2.65 -7.47 11.27
N THR A 97 -1.98 -7.00 10.21
CA THR A 97 -0.50 -6.86 10.17
C THR A 97 0.03 -5.96 11.28
N ALA A 98 -0.56 -4.77 11.49
CA ALA A 98 -0.12 -3.86 12.55
C ALA A 98 -0.30 -4.47 13.95
N GLU A 99 -1.33 -5.27 14.16
CA GLU A 99 -1.54 -5.96 15.43
C GLU A 99 -0.51 -7.06 15.64
N ALA A 100 -0.21 -7.86 14.61
CA ALA A 100 0.86 -8.85 14.67
C ALA A 100 2.22 -8.20 14.97
N ALA A 101 2.49 -7.03 14.39
CA ALA A 101 3.68 -6.24 14.67
C ALA A 101 3.76 -5.79 16.14
N ARG A 102 2.63 -5.32 16.74
CA ARG A 102 2.58 -4.94 18.16
C ARG A 102 2.87 -6.11 19.10
N VAL A 103 2.25 -7.27 18.81
CA VAL A 103 2.51 -8.48 19.59
C VAL A 103 3.97 -8.94 19.43
N GLY A 104 4.53 -8.87 18.21
CA GLY A 104 5.93 -9.19 17.95
C GLY A 104 6.90 -8.27 18.70
N ALA A 105 6.56 -6.98 18.80
CA ALA A 105 7.35 -5.99 19.54
C ALA A 105 7.44 -6.31 21.05
N GLN A 106 6.36 -6.81 21.66
CA GLN A 106 6.34 -7.18 23.07
C GLN A 106 7.30 -8.34 23.41
N ALA A 107 7.68 -9.15 22.42
CA ALA A 107 8.60 -10.27 22.57
C ALA A 107 10.10 -9.87 22.46
N VAL A 108 10.42 -8.56 22.38
CA VAL A 108 11.79 -8.06 22.23
C VAL A 108 12.08 -7.02 23.31
N GLU A 109 12.62 -7.51 24.43
CA GLU A 109 12.96 -6.66 25.57
C GLU A 109 14.09 -5.67 25.24
N GLY A 110 13.99 -4.46 25.78
CA GLY A 110 15.05 -3.44 25.66
C GLY A 110 15.13 -2.73 24.30
N PHE A 111 14.28 -3.09 23.32
CA PHE A 111 14.23 -2.45 22.01
C PHE A 111 12.92 -1.69 21.83
N LYS A 112 13.00 -0.36 21.67
CA LYS A 112 11.82 0.50 21.50
C LYS A 112 11.23 0.34 20.10
N VAL A 113 10.00 -0.17 19.97
CA VAL A 113 9.28 -0.30 18.69
C VAL A 113 8.03 0.56 18.71
N ASN A 114 7.99 1.60 17.87
CA ASN A 114 6.81 2.43 17.66
C ASN A 114 6.02 1.89 16.46
N VAL A 115 4.96 1.11 16.72
CA VAL A 115 4.11 0.54 15.67
C VAL A 115 3.00 1.50 15.29
N ILE A 116 3.01 1.93 14.03
CA ILE A 116 2.03 2.86 13.44
C ILE A 116 1.04 2.09 12.56
N ASP A 117 -0.25 2.25 12.86
CA ASP A 117 -1.32 1.96 11.92
C ASP A 117 -1.37 3.09 10.89
N SER A 118 -0.95 2.82 9.66
CA SER A 118 -0.92 3.84 8.60
C SER A 118 -2.30 4.31 8.15
N GLN A 119 -3.35 3.58 8.53
CA GLN A 119 -4.74 3.82 8.09
C GLN A 119 -4.89 3.90 6.56
N THR A 120 -3.96 3.31 5.83
CA THR A 120 -3.89 3.32 4.37
C THR A 120 -3.28 2.02 3.85
N VAL A 121 -2.94 1.99 2.57
CA VAL A 121 -2.33 0.87 1.87
C VAL A 121 -1.54 1.38 0.66
N SER A 122 -0.66 0.56 0.09
CA SER A 122 0.15 0.90 -1.10
C SER A 122 1.15 2.04 -0.84
N MET A 123 1.58 2.73 -1.87
CA MET A 123 2.69 3.70 -1.84
C MET A 123 2.49 4.89 -0.86
N PRO A 124 1.30 5.30 -0.38
CA PRO A 124 1.23 6.25 0.74
C PRO A 124 1.96 5.77 2.00
N MET A 125 2.01 4.44 2.25
CA MET A 125 2.86 3.89 3.31
C MET A 125 4.35 4.10 3.01
N ALA A 126 4.77 3.92 1.76
CA ALA A 126 6.15 4.21 1.34
C ALA A 126 6.50 5.71 1.51
N PHE A 127 5.55 6.63 1.25
CA PHE A 127 5.74 8.04 1.55
C PHE A 127 5.95 8.29 3.04
N LEU A 128 5.16 7.66 3.92
CA LEU A 128 5.33 7.74 5.37
C LEU A 128 6.69 7.18 5.80
N CYS A 129 7.13 6.06 5.23
CA CYS A 129 8.46 5.50 5.49
C CYS A 129 9.59 6.44 5.06
N ARG A 130 9.44 7.11 3.90
CA ARG A 130 10.39 8.13 3.43
C ARG A 130 10.46 9.32 4.38
N VAL A 131 9.32 9.81 4.88
CA VAL A 131 9.25 10.87 5.89
C VAL A 131 9.98 10.44 7.17
N ALA A 132 9.69 9.25 7.70
CA ALA A 132 10.37 8.72 8.88
C ALA A 132 11.89 8.62 8.68
N ALA A 133 12.29 8.15 7.50
CA ALA A 133 13.70 7.95 7.17
C ALA A 133 14.52 9.25 7.07
N GLN A 134 13.88 10.39 6.92
CA GLN A 134 14.51 11.71 6.84
C GLN A 134 14.62 12.43 8.19
N CYS A 135 14.04 11.85 9.26
CA CYS A 135 14.11 12.39 10.62
C CYS A 135 15.38 11.97 11.34
N ASN A 136 15.78 12.76 12.35
CA ASN A 136 17.02 12.56 13.11
C ASN A 136 16.82 11.67 14.34
N SER A 137 15.59 11.52 14.84
CA SER A 137 15.26 10.69 16.00
C SER A 137 13.97 9.90 15.81
N LEU A 138 13.82 8.81 16.59
CA LEU A 138 12.62 7.99 16.56
C LEU A 138 11.36 8.78 16.96
N ASP A 139 11.47 9.68 17.93
CA ASP A 139 10.33 10.47 18.40
C ASP A 139 9.92 11.52 17.34
N GLU A 140 10.88 12.16 16.68
CA GLU A 140 10.64 13.06 15.53
C GLU A 140 9.96 12.30 14.38
N ALA A 141 10.47 11.13 14.02
CA ALA A 141 9.91 10.28 12.97
C ALA A 141 8.47 9.87 13.29
N THR A 142 8.20 9.47 14.53
CA THR A 142 6.87 9.08 14.99
C THR A 142 5.90 10.27 14.84
N ALA A 143 6.24 11.44 15.37
CA ALA A 143 5.39 12.62 15.30
C ALA A 143 5.14 13.07 13.84
N ALA A 144 6.18 13.05 12.99
CA ALA A 144 6.07 13.45 11.59
C ALA A 144 5.17 12.51 10.78
N VAL A 145 5.22 11.19 11.07
CA VAL A 145 4.37 10.19 10.44
C VAL A 145 2.93 10.30 10.91
N GLU A 146 2.69 10.41 12.23
CA GLU A 146 1.34 10.52 12.80
C GLU A 146 0.57 11.74 12.27
N GLN A 147 1.24 12.87 12.06
CA GLN A 147 0.65 14.07 11.44
C GLN A 147 0.19 13.85 10.00
N ARG A 148 0.77 12.86 9.29
CA ARG A 148 0.49 12.58 7.87
C ARG A 148 -0.44 11.39 7.63
N VAL A 149 -0.61 10.50 8.60
CA VAL A 149 -1.46 9.31 8.46
C VAL A 149 -2.85 9.67 7.90
N LYS A 150 -3.52 10.67 8.48
CA LYS A 150 -4.86 11.09 8.04
C LYS A 150 -4.88 11.79 6.67
N LYS A 151 -3.73 12.18 6.16
CA LYS A 151 -3.58 12.84 4.84
C LYS A 151 -3.39 11.85 3.69
N CYS A 152 -3.14 10.57 3.99
CA CYS A 152 -2.98 9.52 3.00
C CYS A 152 -4.27 9.28 2.21
N ARG A 153 -4.16 9.16 0.89
CA ARG A 153 -5.27 8.83 -0.03
C ARG A 153 -4.82 7.81 -1.06
N VAL A 154 -5.69 6.84 -1.33
CA VAL A 154 -5.57 5.92 -2.45
C VAL A 154 -6.84 5.99 -3.27
N LEU A 155 -6.76 6.60 -4.43
CA LEU A 155 -7.84 6.65 -5.41
C LEU A 155 -7.60 5.53 -6.42
N ALA A 156 -8.42 4.48 -6.37
CA ALA A 156 -8.25 3.26 -7.14
C ALA A 156 -9.36 3.09 -8.17
N LEU A 157 -8.97 2.91 -9.43
CA LEU A 157 -9.85 2.46 -10.51
C LEU A 157 -9.65 0.95 -10.71
N LEU A 158 -10.68 0.17 -10.48
CA LEU A 158 -10.64 -1.28 -10.66
C LEU A 158 -11.36 -1.71 -11.94
N ASP A 159 -10.95 -2.85 -12.49
CA ASP A 159 -11.66 -3.43 -13.64
C ASP A 159 -12.97 -4.13 -13.21
N THR A 160 -12.99 -4.65 -12.00
CA THR A 160 -14.14 -5.33 -11.38
C THR A 160 -14.01 -5.29 -9.86
N LEU A 161 -15.14 -5.41 -9.13
CA LEU A 161 -15.17 -5.57 -7.67
C LEU A 161 -14.97 -7.01 -7.19
N ARG A 162 -15.00 -7.99 -8.09
CA ARG A 162 -14.94 -9.42 -7.78
C ARG A 162 -13.80 -9.78 -6.82
N TYR A 163 -12.60 -9.22 -7.03
CA TYR A 163 -11.42 -9.53 -6.22
C TYR A 163 -11.53 -8.97 -4.79
N LEU A 164 -12.04 -7.74 -4.63
CA LEU A 164 -12.31 -7.14 -3.32
C LEU A 164 -13.41 -7.89 -2.57
N GLU A 165 -14.48 -8.29 -3.26
CA GLU A 165 -15.61 -9.01 -2.70
C GLU A 165 -15.17 -10.39 -2.20
N MET A 166 -14.54 -11.19 -3.04
CA MET A 166 -14.06 -12.51 -2.68
C MET A 166 -12.95 -12.48 -1.62
N GLY A 167 -12.15 -11.41 -1.61
CA GLY A 167 -11.15 -11.14 -0.58
C GLY A 167 -11.74 -10.67 0.77
N GLY A 168 -13.04 -10.39 0.85
CA GLY A 168 -13.72 -9.93 2.07
C GLY A 168 -13.38 -8.49 2.50
N ARG A 169 -12.71 -7.70 1.66
CA ARG A 169 -12.36 -6.29 1.96
C ARG A 169 -13.38 -5.29 1.45
N LEU A 170 -14.45 -5.78 0.81
CA LEU A 170 -15.56 -4.96 0.31
C LEU A 170 -16.70 -4.75 1.32
N SER A 171 -16.70 -5.44 2.47
CA SER A 171 -17.87 -5.66 3.35
C SER A 171 -18.66 -4.41 3.79
N ARG A 172 -18.06 -3.22 3.81
CA ARG A 172 -18.76 -1.97 4.15
C ARG A 172 -19.18 -1.13 2.93
N ALA A 173 -18.51 -1.29 1.80
CA ALA A 173 -18.90 -0.67 0.54
C ALA A 173 -20.01 -1.48 -0.17
N GLN A 174 -20.22 -2.74 0.22
CA GLN A 174 -21.14 -3.69 -0.42
C GLN A 174 -22.61 -3.23 -0.40
N ALA A 175 -23.08 -2.61 0.69
CA ALA A 175 -24.43 -2.07 0.80
C ALA A 175 -24.72 -0.91 -0.19
N MET A 176 -23.67 -0.25 -0.70
CA MET A 176 -23.78 0.88 -1.64
C MET A 176 -23.62 0.47 -3.10
N ILE A 177 -23.21 -0.78 -3.38
CA ILE A 177 -22.74 -1.16 -4.70
C ILE A 177 -23.80 -1.86 -5.56
N GLY A 178 -24.84 -2.44 -4.96
CA GLY A 178 -25.92 -3.11 -5.73
C GLY A 178 -25.39 -4.13 -6.76
N THR A 179 -26.17 -4.50 -7.74
CA THR A 179 -25.78 -5.39 -8.86
C THR A 179 -24.90 -4.66 -9.88
N MET A 180 -23.57 -4.67 -9.68
CA MET A 180 -22.62 -3.87 -10.47
C MET A 180 -21.64 -4.71 -11.29
N LEU A 181 -22.11 -5.72 -12.00
CA LEU A 181 -21.25 -6.61 -12.77
C LEU A 181 -20.48 -5.94 -13.93
N ASP A 182 -20.98 -4.82 -14.47
CA ASP A 182 -20.45 -4.20 -15.70
C ASP A 182 -19.88 -2.78 -15.51
N LEU A 183 -19.57 -2.38 -14.28
CA LEU A 183 -19.05 -1.03 -14.02
C LEU A 183 -17.54 -1.08 -13.68
N LYS A 184 -16.84 0.00 -14.00
CA LYS A 184 -15.47 0.29 -13.61
C LYS A 184 -15.54 1.17 -12.35
N PRO A 185 -15.41 0.57 -11.14
CA PRO A 185 -15.58 1.32 -9.91
C PRO A 185 -14.36 2.19 -9.65
N LEU A 186 -14.61 3.43 -9.28
CA LEU A 186 -13.64 4.37 -8.74
C LEU A 186 -13.84 4.42 -7.22
N LEU A 187 -12.84 4.00 -6.48
CA LEU A 187 -12.87 3.86 -5.03
C LEU A 187 -11.82 4.77 -4.39
N LEU A 188 -12.17 5.37 -3.25
CA LEU A 188 -11.23 6.11 -2.42
C LEU A 188 -11.00 5.37 -1.10
N VAL A 189 -9.74 5.06 -0.80
CA VAL A 189 -9.31 4.71 0.55
C VAL A 189 -8.86 6.00 1.22
N SER A 190 -9.55 6.37 2.27
CA SER A 190 -9.32 7.61 3.02
C SER A 190 -9.05 7.31 4.49
N GLU A 191 -9.26 8.28 5.37
CA GLU A 191 -9.02 8.14 6.81
C GLU A 191 -9.57 6.83 7.39
N ASN A 192 -8.81 6.22 8.29
CA ASN A 192 -9.08 4.93 8.90
C ASN A 192 -9.15 3.76 7.91
N ALA A 193 -8.48 3.83 6.77
CA ALA A 193 -8.52 2.81 5.70
C ALA A 193 -9.96 2.49 5.25
N GLU A 194 -10.86 3.48 5.29
CA GLU A 194 -12.23 3.29 4.83
C GLU A 194 -12.29 3.32 3.30
N ILE A 195 -12.88 2.28 2.71
CA ILE A 195 -13.09 2.21 1.26
C ILE A 195 -14.46 2.81 0.92
N LYS A 196 -14.47 3.89 0.15
CA LYS A 196 -15.69 4.59 -0.30
C LYS A 196 -15.78 4.60 -1.83
N PRO A 197 -16.95 4.32 -2.40
CA PRO A 197 -17.16 4.56 -3.83
C PRO A 197 -17.19 6.07 -4.09
N VAL A 198 -16.43 6.48 -5.12
CA VAL A 198 -16.37 7.88 -5.59
C VAL A 198 -17.25 8.05 -6.82
N ASP A 199 -17.11 7.14 -7.78
CA ASP A 199 -17.86 7.19 -9.03
C ASP A 199 -18.07 5.78 -9.61
N ARG A 200 -18.99 5.69 -10.59
CA ARG A 200 -19.43 4.46 -11.24
C ARG A 200 -19.45 4.69 -12.73
N VAL A 201 -18.39 4.29 -13.41
CA VAL A 201 -18.24 4.54 -14.83
C VAL A 201 -18.37 3.24 -15.62
N ARG A 202 -19.09 3.24 -16.73
CA ARG A 202 -19.32 2.03 -17.53
C ARG A 202 -18.09 1.60 -18.33
N THR A 203 -17.28 2.55 -18.77
CA THR A 203 -16.13 2.26 -19.65
C THR A 203 -14.83 2.78 -19.05
N ARG A 204 -13.73 2.04 -19.26
CA ARG A 204 -12.41 2.42 -18.80
C ARG A 204 -11.95 3.77 -19.38
N SER A 205 -12.24 4.01 -20.66
CA SER A 205 -11.92 5.27 -21.35
C SER A 205 -12.56 6.51 -20.73
N ARG A 206 -13.71 6.35 -20.04
CA ARG A 206 -14.35 7.44 -19.29
C ARG A 206 -13.89 7.46 -17.84
N ALA A 207 -13.52 6.31 -17.27
CA ALA A 207 -13.14 6.21 -15.87
C ALA A 207 -11.78 6.85 -15.58
N ILE A 208 -10.80 6.72 -16.49
CA ILE A 208 -9.47 7.32 -16.32
C ILE A 208 -9.55 8.85 -16.23
N PRO A 209 -10.19 9.58 -17.16
CA PRO A 209 -10.36 11.03 -17.02
C PRO A 209 -11.08 11.44 -15.71
N ARG A 210 -12.10 10.68 -15.30
CA ARG A 210 -12.81 10.94 -14.03
C ARG A 210 -11.93 10.75 -12.81
N MET A 211 -11.03 9.76 -12.83
CA MET A 211 -10.04 9.55 -11.76
C MET A 211 -9.10 10.75 -11.66
N VAL A 212 -8.58 11.24 -12.79
CA VAL A 212 -7.69 12.41 -12.82
C VAL A 212 -8.43 13.68 -12.39
N GLU A 213 -9.67 13.88 -12.85
CA GLU A 213 -10.51 15.02 -12.43
C GLU A 213 -10.78 15.01 -10.91
N PHE A 214 -11.11 13.85 -10.34
CA PHE A 214 -11.29 13.72 -8.90
C PHE A 214 -9.99 14.05 -8.16
N PHE A 215 -8.84 13.52 -8.61
CA PHE A 215 -7.55 13.86 -8.02
C PHE A 215 -7.29 15.36 -8.03
N ARG A 216 -7.56 16.04 -9.15
CA ARG A 216 -7.43 17.53 -9.25
C ARG A 216 -8.29 18.26 -8.22
N SER A 217 -9.47 17.74 -7.90
CA SER A 217 -10.34 18.36 -6.87
C SER A 217 -9.80 18.18 -5.43
N GLU A 218 -8.87 17.24 -5.24
CA GLU A 218 -8.22 16.97 -3.95
C GLU A 218 -6.93 17.79 -3.72
N MET A 219 -6.47 18.53 -4.73
CA MET A 219 -5.27 19.37 -4.63
C MET A 219 -5.46 20.55 -3.67
N PRO A 220 -4.40 21.08 -3.04
CA PRO A 220 -2.98 20.74 -3.27
C PRO A 220 -2.52 19.48 -2.51
N VAL A 221 -1.51 18.81 -3.08
CA VAL A 221 -0.91 17.60 -2.49
C VAL A 221 0.57 17.82 -2.14
N GLU A 222 1.07 17.08 -1.13
CA GLU A 222 2.48 17.06 -0.74
C GLU A 222 3.30 16.17 -1.68
N THR A 223 2.74 15.03 -2.06
CA THR A 223 3.35 14.06 -2.99
C THR A 223 2.27 13.21 -3.64
N VAL A 224 2.56 12.67 -4.82
CA VAL A 224 1.66 11.80 -5.59
C VAL A 224 2.46 10.75 -6.34
N ALA A 225 1.86 9.56 -6.55
CA ALA A 225 2.37 8.52 -7.43
C ALA A 225 1.24 7.86 -8.22
N VAL A 226 1.60 7.23 -9.33
CA VAL A 226 0.70 6.42 -10.15
C VAL A 226 1.02 4.95 -9.94
N MET A 227 0.03 4.16 -9.51
CA MET A 227 0.17 2.72 -9.28
C MET A 227 -0.58 1.94 -10.35
N HIS A 228 -0.05 0.77 -10.73
CA HIS A 228 -0.72 -0.08 -11.71
C HIS A 228 -0.56 -1.58 -11.45
N ALA A 229 -1.56 -2.35 -11.88
CA ALA A 229 -1.54 -3.81 -11.99
C ALA A 229 -1.65 -4.19 -13.47
N GLN A 230 -0.51 -4.44 -14.15
CA GLN A 230 -0.46 -4.74 -15.60
C GLN A 230 -1.14 -3.71 -16.51
N ALA A 231 -1.11 -2.42 -16.13
CA ALA A 231 -1.68 -1.30 -16.89
C ALA A 231 -0.63 -0.18 -17.05
N LYS A 232 0.60 -0.56 -17.44
CA LYS A 232 1.76 0.33 -17.46
C LYS A 232 1.57 1.52 -18.39
N ASP A 233 1.10 1.28 -19.62
CA ASP A 233 0.94 2.32 -20.63
C ASP A 233 -0.05 3.43 -20.17
N GLU A 234 -1.16 3.00 -19.53
CA GLU A 234 -2.14 3.94 -18.97
C GLU A 234 -1.56 4.71 -17.77
N ALA A 235 -0.75 4.04 -16.93
CA ALA A 235 -0.07 4.68 -15.82
C ALA A 235 0.96 5.72 -16.30
N GLU A 236 1.72 5.42 -17.35
CA GLU A 236 2.66 6.34 -17.97
C GLU A 236 1.95 7.56 -18.59
N GLN A 237 0.80 7.34 -19.25
CA GLN A 237 -0.02 8.42 -19.80
C GLN A 237 -0.48 9.36 -18.69
N ILE A 238 -1.04 8.82 -17.60
CA ILE A 238 -1.51 9.62 -16.45
C ILE A 238 -0.32 10.35 -15.80
N ALA A 239 0.79 9.67 -15.55
CA ALA A 239 1.96 10.30 -14.94
C ALA A 239 2.54 11.40 -15.84
N GLY A 240 2.55 11.21 -17.16
CA GLY A 240 2.98 12.22 -18.13
C GLY A 240 2.08 13.47 -18.14
N GLU A 241 0.76 13.30 -17.95
CA GLU A 241 -0.19 14.40 -17.79
C GLU A 241 0.08 15.17 -16.50
N LEU A 242 0.19 14.47 -15.38
CA LEU A 242 0.41 15.08 -14.07
C LEU A 242 1.77 15.76 -13.94
N ARG A 243 2.84 15.22 -14.56
CA ARG A 243 4.17 15.88 -14.56
C ARG A 243 4.16 17.26 -15.26
N ARG A 244 3.29 17.44 -16.27
CA ARG A 244 3.12 18.76 -16.91
C ARG A 244 2.37 19.75 -16.03
N GLU A 245 1.46 19.27 -15.20
CA GLU A 245 0.65 20.09 -14.28
C GLU A 245 1.37 20.39 -12.96
N LEU A 246 2.24 19.49 -12.52
CA LEU A 246 2.93 19.51 -11.24
C LEU A 246 4.45 19.39 -11.44
N PRO A 247 5.08 20.34 -12.15
CA PRO A 247 6.50 20.23 -12.53
C PRO A 247 7.46 20.17 -11.33
N ASP A 248 7.05 20.67 -10.18
CA ASP A 248 7.85 20.68 -8.94
C ASP A 248 7.76 19.36 -8.15
N LEU A 249 6.88 18.43 -8.56
CA LEU A 249 6.71 17.14 -7.88
C LEU A 249 7.32 15.99 -8.71
N GLU A 250 8.07 15.15 -8.02
CA GLU A 250 8.39 13.82 -8.55
C GLU A 250 7.12 12.96 -8.56
N ILE A 251 6.81 12.36 -9.73
CA ILE A 251 5.64 11.48 -9.88
C ILE A 251 6.13 10.09 -10.30
N PRO A 252 6.48 9.23 -9.32
CA PRO A 252 6.88 7.87 -9.58
C PRO A 252 5.70 7.02 -10.08
N ILE A 253 6.04 6.01 -10.88
CA ILE A 253 5.13 4.95 -11.30
C ILE A 253 5.53 3.69 -10.57
N GLY A 254 4.60 3.06 -9.88
CA GLY A 254 4.84 1.82 -9.14
C GLY A 254 3.93 0.69 -9.61
N GLN A 255 4.44 -0.54 -9.51
CA GLN A 255 3.66 -1.74 -9.77
C GLN A 255 3.06 -2.25 -8.46
N ILE A 256 1.76 -2.57 -8.48
CA ILE A 256 1.04 -3.17 -7.36
C ILE A 256 1.58 -4.58 -7.10
N GLY A 257 1.91 -4.89 -5.84
CA GLY A 257 2.43 -6.18 -5.38
C GLY A 257 1.37 -7.30 -5.37
N CYS A 258 1.82 -8.53 -5.08
CA CYS A 258 0.98 -9.74 -5.15
C CYS A 258 -0.18 -9.70 -4.16
N VAL A 259 0.06 -9.21 -2.93
CA VAL A 259 -0.96 -9.13 -1.89
C VAL A 259 -2.08 -8.18 -2.31
N LEU A 260 -1.74 -6.96 -2.74
CA LEU A 260 -2.75 -6.03 -3.22
C LEU A 260 -3.39 -6.49 -4.52
N GLY A 261 -2.61 -7.08 -5.43
CA GLY A 261 -3.10 -7.69 -6.66
C GLY A 261 -4.17 -8.76 -6.44
N THR A 262 -4.06 -9.53 -5.33
CA THR A 262 -5.09 -10.51 -4.92
C THR A 262 -6.46 -9.84 -4.69
N HIS A 263 -6.48 -8.61 -4.18
CA HIS A 263 -7.72 -7.89 -3.83
C HIS A 263 -8.15 -6.90 -4.90
N THR A 264 -7.24 -6.35 -5.71
CA THR A 264 -7.57 -5.38 -6.77
C THR A 264 -7.80 -6.04 -8.12
N GLY A 265 -7.19 -7.20 -8.35
CA GLY A 265 -7.15 -7.87 -9.64
C GLY A 265 -6.26 -7.17 -10.67
N PRO A 266 -6.20 -7.72 -11.88
CA PRO A 266 -5.45 -7.12 -13.00
C PRO A 266 -6.12 -5.84 -13.50
N LYS A 267 -5.34 -5.01 -14.21
CA LYS A 267 -5.75 -3.73 -14.78
C LYS A 267 -6.18 -2.68 -13.74
N ALA A 268 -5.88 -2.87 -12.45
CA ALA A 268 -6.09 -1.79 -11.49
C ALA A 268 -5.14 -0.61 -11.77
N LEU A 269 -5.65 0.61 -11.59
CA LEU A 269 -4.88 1.85 -11.59
C LEU A 269 -5.10 2.57 -10.26
N GLY A 270 -4.08 3.26 -9.77
CA GLY A 270 -4.16 4.05 -8.55
C GLY A 270 -3.50 5.41 -8.72
N LEU A 271 -4.19 6.47 -8.28
CA LEU A 271 -3.56 7.74 -7.92
C LEU A 271 -3.47 7.77 -6.40
N VAL A 272 -2.24 7.78 -5.90
CA VAL A 272 -1.96 7.68 -4.46
C VAL A 272 -1.20 8.91 -4.01
N TYR A 273 -1.63 9.55 -2.93
CA TYR A 273 -1.10 10.87 -2.58
C TYR A 273 -1.21 11.18 -1.08
N LEU A 274 -0.42 12.16 -0.64
CA LEU A 274 -0.57 12.85 0.63
C LEU A 274 -1.13 14.25 0.36
N LYS A 275 -2.22 14.60 1.03
CA LYS A 275 -2.75 15.99 1.01
C LYS A 275 -1.79 16.93 1.78
N LYS A 276 -1.75 18.20 1.40
CA LYS A 276 -1.04 19.24 2.18
C LYS A 276 -1.73 19.57 3.49
#